data_f65a570c084f3c3a8ada22c547a095d9
#
_entry.id   f65a570c084f3c3a8ada22c547a095d9
#
_cell.length_a   1.000
_cell.length_b   1.000
_cell.length_c   1.000
_cell.angle_alpha   90.00
_cell.angle_beta   90.00
_cell.angle_gamma   90.00
#
_symmetry.space_group_name_H-M   'P 1'
#
loop_
_entity.id
_entity.type
_entity.pdbx_description
1 polymer ?
#
loop_
_entity_poly.entity_id
_entity_poly.type
_entity_poly.pdbx_seq_one_letter_code
_entity_poly.pdbx_strand_id
1 'polypeptide(L)'
;MVLLSSVAALRGSGGGAYGAVKAALHGFVFDLARELGPHGGTANVVAPGFVPDTEFWAGRLTADSRRERAAQTLVGREGTPEEVAALISWLLGPDGGWMTGQVLSPNGGVVLGR
;
A
#
# COMPACT_ATOMS: atom_id res chain seq x y z
N MET A 1 -2.11 4.18 13.89
CA MET A 1 -1.95 5.06 12.69
C MET A 1 -1.63 4.24 11.46
N VAL A 2 -2.14 4.63 10.27
CA VAL A 2 -1.78 3.99 8.99
C VAL A 2 -1.38 5.07 7.99
N LEU A 3 -0.24 4.89 7.34
CA LEU A 3 0.27 5.72 6.25
C LEU A 3 0.01 5.02 4.92
N LEU A 4 -0.53 5.74 3.93
CA LEU A 4 -0.83 5.16 2.63
C LEU A 4 0.31 5.42 1.64
N SER A 5 1.08 4.37 1.36
CA SER A 5 2.14 4.33 0.36
C SER A 5 1.65 3.77 -0.98
N SER A 6 2.49 3.07 -1.69
CA SER A 6 2.20 2.42 -2.98
C SER A 6 3.23 1.33 -3.26
N VAL A 7 2.84 0.32 -4.02
CA VAL A 7 3.78 -0.66 -4.60
C VAL A 7 4.89 -0.01 -5.44
N ALA A 8 4.67 1.22 -5.93
CA ALA A 8 5.69 2.01 -6.60
C ALA A 8 6.92 2.31 -5.71
N ALA A 9 6.73 2.37 -4.38
CA ALA A 9 7.80 2.51 -3.41
C ALA A 9 8.70 1.27 -3.31
N LEU A 10 8.18 0.10 -3.72
CA LEU A 10 8.87 -1.19 -3.60
C LEU A 10 9.57 -1.61 -4.90
N ARG A 11 9.03 -1.21 -6.06
CA ARG A 11 9.53 -1.63 -7.37
C ARG A 11 9.83 -0.50 -8.35
N GLY A 12 9.63 0.75 -7.93
CA GLY A 12 9.66 1.91 -8.83
C GLY A 12 8.34 2.13 -9.56
N SER A 13 8.18 3.34 -10.10
CA SER A 13 6.95 3.78 -10.79
C SER A 13 7.12 3.92 -12.31
N GLY A 14 8.31 3.61 -12.83
CA GLY A 14 8.62 3.81 -14.24
C GLY A 14 9.01 5.25 -14.61
N GLY A 15 9.18 6.13 -13.62
CA GLY A 15 9.63 7.51 -13.80
C GLY A 15 9.14 8.48 -12.72
N GLY A 16 9.83 9.60 -12.58
CA GLY A 16 9.50 10.66 -11.66
C GLY A 16 9.75 10.35 -10.19
N ALA A 17 9.33 11.24 -9.31
CA ALA A 17 9.59 11.20 -7.88
C ALA A 17 8.52 10.41 -7.08
N TYR A 18 7.43 9.96 -7.70
CA TYR A 18 6.29 9.37 -6.99
C TYR A 18 6.70 8.18 -6.11
N GLY A 19 7.44 7.22 -6.68
CA GLY A 19 7.93 6.05 -5.93
C GLY A 19 8.84 6.46 -4.76
N ALA A 20 9.73 7.44 -4.98
CA ALA A 20 10.64 7.94 -3.95
C ALA A 20 9.89 8.63 -2.80
N VAL A 21 8.91 9.48 -3.12
CA VAL A 21 8.06 10.13 -2.09
C VAL A 21 7.28 9.10 -1.28
N LYS A 22 6.73 8.08 -1.95
CA LYS A 22 6.02 7.00 -1.26
C LYS A 22 6.96 6.11 -0.43
N ALA A 23 8.21 5.90 -0.87
CA ALA A 23 9.22 5.16 -0.12
C ALA A 23 9.68 5.89 1.16
N ALA A 24 9.65 7.22 1.18
CA ALA A 24 9.99 8.00 2.37
C ALA A 24 9.08 7.64 3.57
N LEU A 25 7.83 7.27 3.32
CA LEU A 25 6.89 6.83 4.36
C LEU A 25 7.35 5.53 5.05
N HIS A 26 8.13 4.68 4.35
CA HIS A 26 8.62 3.42 4.92
C HIS A 26 9.70 3.65 6.00
N GLY A 27 10.54 4.68 5.83
CA GLY A 27 11.48 5.10 6.88
C GLY A 27 10.78 5.83 8.01
N PHE A 28 9.86 6.73 7.66
CA PHE A 28 9.15 7.56 8.63
C PHE A 28 8.28 6.74 9.60
N VAL A 29 7.70 5.64 9.14
CA VAL A 29 6.87 4.78 10.01
C VAL A 29 7.63 4.18 11.20
N PHE A 30 8.94 3.96 11.05
CA PHE A 30 9.76 3.41 12.15
C PHE A 30 9.87 4.39 13.33
N ASP A 31 10.02 5.67 13.03
CA ASP A 31 10.08 6.70 14.07
C ASP A 31 8.71 6.89 14.73
N LEU A 32 7.65 6.92 13.94
CA LEU A 32 6.27 6.96 14.45
C LEU A 32 5.94 5.75 15.34
N ALA A 33 6.37 4.56 14.95
CA ALA A 33 6.14 3.34 15.75
C ALA A 33 6.87 3.40 17.10
N ARG A 34 8.10 3.95 17.12
CA ARG A 34 8.86 4.15 18.36
C ARG A 34 8.22 5.18 19.26
N GLU A 35 7.70 6.27 18.69
CA GLU A 35 7.05 7.33 19.43
C GLU A 35 5.71 6.87 20.03
N LEU A 36 4.89 6.15 19.24
CA LEU A 36 3.55 5.74 19.66
C LEU A 36 3.54 4.51 20.56
N GLY A 37 4.51 3.60 20.39
CA GLY A 37 4.54 2.32 21.11
C GLY A 37 4.46 2.43 22.63
N PRO A 38 5.23 3.30 23.31
CA PRO A 38 5.15 3.49 24.75
C PRO A 38 3.78 3.96 25.26
N HIS A 39 2.95 4.50 24.37
CA HIS A 39 1.60 4.97 24.66
C HIS A 39 0.51 3.97 24.22
N GLY A 40 0.89 2.74 23.86
CA GLY A 40 -0.03 1.70 23.38
C GLY A 40 -0.54 1.93 21.94
N GLY A 41 0.09 2.85 21.20
CA GLY A 41 -0.26 3.12 19.81
C GLY A 41 0.57 2.30 18.82
N THR A 42 0.04 2.16 17.60
CA THR A 42 0.73 1.51 16.48
C THR A 42 0.81 2.42 15.27
N ALA A 43 1.85 2.25 14.45
CA ALA A 43 2.00 2.92 13.16
C ALA A 43 2.46 1.93 12.11
N ASN A 44 1.74 1.85 10.97
CA ASN A 44 2.05 0.96 9.86
C ASN A 44 1.90 1.68 8.53
N VAL A 45 2.52 1.14 7.49
CA VAL A 45 2.35 1.56 6.10
C VAL A 45 1.52 0.52 5.37
N VAL A 46 0.53 0.96 4.60
CA VAL A 46 -0.13 0.15 3.58
C VAL A 46 0.35 0.63 2.22
N ALA A 47 0.88 -0.29 1.40
CA ALA A 47 1.44 -0.02 0.06
C ALA A 47 0.67 -0.80 -1.01
N PRO A 48 -0.52 -0.31 -1.44
CA PRO A 48 -1.37 -1.02 -2.39
C PRO A 48 -0.71 -1.20 -3.76
N GLY A 49 -1.11 -2.29 -4.44
CA GLY A 49 -0.83 -2.52 -5.84
C GLY A 49 -1.75 -1.74 -6.78
N PHE A 50 -2.17 -2.40 -7.85
CA PHE A 50 -3.05 -1.82 -8.85
C PHE A 50 -4.51 -1.85 -8.40
N VAL A 51 -5.05 -0.67 -8.06
CA VAL A 51 -6.44 -0.44 -7.64
C VAL A 51 -7.03 0.66 -8.55
N PRO A 52 -7.68 0.31 -9.68
CA PRO A 52 -8.01 1.25 -10.74
C PRO A 52 -9.19 2.18 -10.43
N ASP A 53 -10.16 1.72 -9.63
CA ASP A 53 -11.40 2.47 -9.39
C ASP A 53 -11.22 3.52 -8.28
N THR A 54 -10.26 4.43 -8.49
CA THR A 54 -9.92 5.53 -7.60
C THR A 54 -9.68 6.82 -8.41
N GLU A 55 -9.81 7.97 -7.79
CA GLU A 55 -9.52 9.27 -8.42
C GLU A 55 -8.07 9.36 -8.94
N PHE A 56 -7.14 8.66 -8.33
CA PHE A 56 -5.75 8.60 -8.80
C PHE A 56 -5.65 8.14 -10.25
N TRP A 57 -6.52 7.24 -10.68
CA TRP A 57 -6.52 6.69 -12.03
C TRP A 57 -7.48 7.37 -12.99
N ALA A 58 -8.29 8.34 -12.52
CA ALA A 58 -9.25 9.03 -13.37
C ALA A 58 -8.57 9.63 -14.61
N GLY A 59 -9.04 9.24 -15.80
CA GLY A 59 -8.51 9.69 -17.10
C GLY A 59 -7.09 9.20 -17.44
N ARG A 60 -6.51 8.28 -16.66
CA ARG A 60 -5.13 7.77 -16.86
C ARG A 60 -5.08 6.33 -17.38
N LEU A 61 -6.21 5.65 -17.43
CA LEU A 61 -6.28 4.24 -17.85
C LEU A 61 -7.09 4.10 -19.14
N THR A 62 -6.53 3.33 -20.08
CA THR A 62 -7.26 2.74 -21.19
C THR A 62 -7.70 1.31 -20.80
N ALA A 63 -8.66 0.73 -21.51
CA ALA A 63 -9.08 -0.66 -21.30
C ALA A 63 -7.91 -1.63 -21.45
N ASP A 64 -6.99 -1.37 -22.39
CA ASP A 64 -5.82 -2.20 -22.65
C ASP A 64 -4.81 -2.09 -21.50
N SER A 65 -4.45 -0.88 -21.07
CA SER A 65 -3.52 -0.68 -19.95
C SER A 65 -4.06 -1.23 -18.64
N ARG A 66 -5.39 -1.22 -18.44
CA ARG A 66 -6.03 -1.83 -17.29
C ARG A 66 -5.87 -3.36 -17.30
N ARG A 67 -6.11 -4.00 -18.45
CA ARG A 67 -5.90 -5.45 -18.61
C ARG A 67 -4.44 -5.86 -18.42
N GLU A 68 -3.51 -5.13 -19.02
CA GLU A 68 -2.08 -5.41 -18.88
C GLU A 68 -1.61 -5.34 -17.42
N ARG A 69 -2.09 -4.36 -16.65
CA ARG A 69 -1.77 -4.23 -15.23
C ARG A 69 -2.38 -5.34 -14.39
N ALA A 70 -3.62 -5.73 -14.66
CA ALA A 70 -4.26 -6.86 -14.00
C ALA A 70 -3.50 -8.17 -14.27
N ALA A 71 -3.07 -8.39 -15.51
CA ALA A 71 -2.30 -9.56 -15.91
C ALA A 71 -0.89 -9.64 -15.25
N GLN A 72 -0.35 -8.54 -14.75
CA GLN A 72 0.92 -8.54 -14.00
C GLN A 72 0.77 -9.09 -12.57
N THR A 73 -0.45 -9.20 -12.05
CA THR A 73 -0.69 -9.76 -10.72
C THR A 73 -0.70 -11.29 -10.78
N LEU A 74 -0.20 -11.95 -9.74
CA LEU A 74 -0.27 -13.42 -9.65
C LEU A 74 -1.69 -13.92 -9.44
N VAL A 75 -2.56 -13.10 -8.81
CA VAL A 75 -3.98 -13.45 -8.64
C VAL A 75 -4.81 -13.22 -9.92
N GLY A 76 -4.21 -12.64 -10.97
CA GLY A 76 -4.83 -12.48 -12.29
C GLY A 76 -5.93 -11.42 -12.37
N ARG A 77 -6.02 -10.52 -11.41
CA ARG A 77 -7.02 -9.44 -11.37
C ARG A 77 -6.49 -8.17 -10.72
N GLU A 78 -7.21 -7.10 -10.90
CA GLU A 78 -7.03 -5.85 -10.15
C GLU A 78 -7.50 -5.99 -8.70
N GLY A 79 -6.97 -5.13 -7.82
CA GLY A 79 -7.49 -4.95 -6.47
C GLY A 79 -8.66 -3.96 -6.45
N THR A 80 -9.38 -3.92 -5.33
CA THR A 80 -10.46 -2.97 -5.10
C THR A 80 -10.16 -2.04 -3.92
N PRO A 81 -10.78 -0.83 -3.88
CA PRO A 81 -10.65 0.06 -2.72
C PRO A 81 -11.09 -0.61 -1.42
N GLU A 82 -12.11 -1.47 -1.47
CA GLU A 82 -12.65 -2.19 -0.32
C GLU A 82 -11.63 -3.18 0.27
N GLU A 83 -10.86 -3.87 -0.58
CA GLU A 83 -9.79 -4.78 -0.13
C GLU A 83 -8.69 -4.02 0.63
N VAL A 84 -8.33 -2.84 0.14
CA VAL A 84 -7.36 -1.97 0.83
C VAL A 84 -7.95 -1.43 2.14
N ALA A 85 -9.20 -0.97 2.11
CA ALA A 85 -9.90 -0.46 3.29
C ALA A 85 -10.07 -1.53 4.38
N ALA A 86 -10.33 -2.78 4.00
CA ALA A 86 -10.44 -3.89 4.95
C ALA A 86 -9.13 -4.11 5.72
N LEU A 87 -7.97 -4.08 5.03
CA LEU A 87 -6.67 -4.17 5.69
C LEU A 87 -6.42 -2.98 6.63
N ILE A 88 -6.74 -1.77 6.18
CA ILE A 88 -6.58 -0.55 7.00
C ILE A 88 -7.49 -0.65 8.24
N SER A 89 -8.73 -1.06 8.08
CA SER A 89 -9.68 -1.23 9.19
C SER A 89 -9.19 -2.25 10.21
N TRP A 90 -8.63 -3.37 9.74
CA TRP A 90 -8.05 -4.37 10.62
C TRP A 90 -6.85 -3.81 11.41
N LEU A 91 -5.93 -3.08 10.75
CA LEU A 91 -4.78 -2.44 11.40
C LEU A 91 -5.17 -1.38 12.44
N LEU A 92 -6.31 -0.72 12.24
CA LEU A 92 -6.83 0.31 13.16
C LEU A 92 -7.73 -0.29 14.25
N GLY A 93 -8.16 -1.54 14.08
CA GLY A 93 -9.00 -2.27 15.02
C GLY A 93 -8.18 -2.93 16.15
N PRO A 94 -8.88 -3.56 17.12
CA PRO A 94 -8.23 -4.20 18.26
C PRO A 94 -7.32 -5.37 17.86
N ASP A 95 -7.64 -6.08 16.78
CA ASP A 95 -6.87 -7.23 16.30
C ASP A 95 -5.53 -6.83 15.68
N GLY A 96 -5.39 -5.58 15.22
CA GLY A 96 -4.15 -5.02 14.69
C GLY A 96 -3.18 -4.49 15.75
N GLY A 97 -3.53 -4.57 17.03
CA GLY A 97 -2.78 -3.93 18.13
C GLY A 97 -1.37 -4.46 18.38
N TRP A 98 -1.02 -5.63 17.83
CA TRP A 98 0.34 -6.20 17.90
C TRP A 98 1.20 -5.89 16.65
N MET A 99 0.63 -5.18 15.66
CA MET A 99 1.33 -4.85 14.43
C MET A 99 1.73 -3.38 14.41
N THR A 100 3.04 -3.13 14.43
CA THR A 100 3.59 -1.76 14.35
C THR A 100 4.92 -1.74 13.60
N GLY A 101 5.25 -0.63 12.95
CA GLY A 101 6.47 -0.45 12.16
C GLY A 101 6.52 -1.30 10.89
N GLN A 102 5.39 -1.81 10.40
CA GLN A 102 5.36 -2.72 9.26
C GLN A 102 4.96 -2.00 7.96
N VAL A 103 5.47 -2.54 6.84
CA VAL A 103 5.02 -2.19 5.49
C VAL A 103 4.23 -3.39 4.94
N LEU A 104 2.92 -3.21 4.79
CA LEU A 104 2.02 -4.24 4.26
C LEU A 104 1.61 -3.87 2.85
N SER A 105 1.79 -4.80 1.91
CA SER A 105 1.52 -4.52 0.50
C SER A 105 0.47 -5.47 -0.08
N PRO A 106 -0.82 -5.07 -0.04
CA PRO A 106 -1.90 -5.77 -0.75
C PRO A 106 -1.78 -5.45 -2.25
N ASN A 107 -1.06 -6.29 -2.99
CA ASN A 107 -0.63 -6.00 -4.36
C ASN A 107 -0.93 -7.12 -5.38
N GLY A 108 -1.65 -8.17 -4.97
CA GLY A 108 -1.97 -9.29 -5.84
C GLY A 108 -0.76 -10.11 -6.30
N GLY A 109 0.39 -9.98 -5.63
CA GLY A 109 1.62 -10.70 -5.97
C GLY A 109 2.50 -10.01 -7.02
N VAL A 110 2.26 -8.75 -7.34
CA VAL A 110 3.15 -7.96 -8.23
C VAL A 110 4.54 -7.76 -7.62
N VAL A 111 4.62 -7.71 -6.29
CA VAL A 111 5.86 -7.74 -5.51
C VAL A 111 5.71 -8.78 -4.42
N LEU A 112 6.70 -9.67 -4.30
CA LEU A 112 6.71 -10.75 -3.32
C LEU A 112 7.60 -10.41 -2.11
N GLY A 113 7.32 -11.03 -0.97
CA GLY A 113 8.14 -10.94 0.24
C GLY A 113 8.04 -9.62 0.99
N ARG A 114 6.92 -8.91 0.82
CA ARG A 114 6.67 -7.62 1.48
C ARG A 114 5.31 -7.60 2.14
#